data_d7851a0c090aec1000889118d96e86c7
#
_entry.id   d7851a0c090aec1000889118d96e86c7
#
_cell.length_a   1.000
_cell.length_b   1.000
_cell.length_c   1.000
_cell.angle_alpha   90.00
_cell.angle_beta   90.00
_cell.angle_gamma   90.00
#
_symmetry.space_group_name_H-M   'P 1'
#
loop_
_entity.id
_entity.type
_entity.pdbx_description
1 polymer ?
#
loop_
_entity_poly.entity_id
_entity_poly.type
_entity_poly.pdbx_seq_one_letter_code
_entity_poly.pdbx_strand_id
1 'polypeptide(L)'
;GLGDVYKRQLLISSKIFTYWLLIGLPISILSFVFSLGTSENMTLSLLILPLSMISSYIFLHLFVLGNALSLNKGSVLGALVTMPMALPVLIVLGKSVTAIQVEINYMGFIYLLLGCLSIIIVIVPQVVTYIIKAHLE
;
A
#
# COMPACT_ATOMS: atom_id res chain seq x y z
N GLY A 1 -22.95 -10.13 14.88
CA GLY A 1 -22.07 -11.02 15.63
C GLY A 1 -20.63 -11.00 15.16
N LEU A 2 -19.78 -11.71 15.87
CA LEU A 2 -18.36 -11.81 15.54
C LEU A 2 -18.12 -12.40 14.14
N GLY A 3 -18.94 -13.37 13.74
CA GLY A 3 -18.84 -13.98 12.43
C GLY A 3 -19.05 -13.00 11.30
N ASP A 4 -19.97 -12.05 11.45
CA ASP A 4 -20.23 -11.04 10.43
C ASP A 4 -19.08 -10.04 10.32
N VAL A 5 -18.44 -9.70 11.45
CA VAL A 5 -17.27 -8.82 11.45
C VAL A 5 -16.13 -9.46 10.69
N TYR A 6 -15.84 -10.73 10.94
CA TYR A 6 -14.78 -11.47 10.23
C TYR A 6 -15.08 -11.61 8.74
N LYS A 7 -16.34 -11.87 8.36
CA LYS A 7 -16.73 -11.95 6.95
C LYS A 7 -16.52 -10.63 6.23
N ARG A 8 -16.86 -9.50 6.87
CA ARG A 8 -16.65 -8.18 6.29
C ARG A 8 -15.16 -7.86 6.13
N GLN A 9 -14.34 -8.22 7.12
CA GLN A 9 -12.89 -8.04 7.03
C GLN A 9 -12.30 -8.84 5.88
N LEU A 10 -12.70 -10.10 5.73
CA LEU A 10 -12.26 -10.95 4.62
C LEU A 10 -12.71 -10.39 3.28
N LEU A 11 -13.93 -9.89 3.19
CA LEU A 11 -14.46 -9.31 1.96
C LEU A 11 -13.65 -8.07 1.55
N ILE A 12 -13.36 -7.19 2.51
CA ILE A 12 -12.58 -5.98 2.25
C ILE A 12 -11.16 -6.36 1.83
N SER A 13 -10.52 -7.28 2.53
CA SER A 13 -9.18 -7.76 2.18
C SER A 13 -9.15 -8.37 0.78
N SER A 14 -10.16 -9.16 0.43
CA SER A 14 -10.28 -9.75 -0.90
C SER A 14 -10.45 -8.70 -1.99
N LYS A 15 -11.25 -7.67 -1.73
CA LYS A 15 -11.41 -6.56 -2.68
C LYS A 15 -10.12 -5.79 -2.89
N ILE A 16 -9.39 -5.50 -1.81
CA ILE A 16 -8.10 -4.82 -1.90
C ILE A 16 -7.12 -5.65 -2.72
N PHE A 17 -7.06 -6.96 -2.47
CA PHE A 17 -6.20 -7.87 -3.22
C PHE A 17 -6.58 -7.90 -4.70
N THR A 18 -7.88 -7.93 -5.02
CA THR A 18 -8.36 -7.90 -6.39
C THR A 18 -7.97 -6.60 -7.09
N TYR A 19 -8.15 -5.46 -6.44
CA TYR A 19 -7.73 -4.17 -6.99
C TYR A 19 -6.21 -4.11 -7.19
N TRP A 20 -5.45 -4.71 -6.27
CA TRP A 20 -4.01 -4.78 -6.41
C TRP A 20 -3.61 -5.62 -7.64
N LEU A 21 -4.27 -6.76 -7.87
CA LEU A 21 -4.03 -7.57 -9.06
C LEU A 21 -4.36 -6.82 -10.35
N LEU A 22 -5.40 -5.99 -10.34
CA LEU A 22 -5.85 -5.27 -11.53
C LEU A 22 -5.06 -3.98 -11.78
N ILE A 23 -4.60 -3.32 -10.74
CA ILE A 23 -3.98 -1.99 -10.83
C ILE A 23 -2.52 -2.03 -10.39
N GLY A 24 -2.25 -2.54 -9.20
CA GLY A 24 -0.91 -2.52 -8.60
C GLY A 24 0.08 -3.42 -9.31
N LEU A 25 -0.33 -4.61 -9.68
CA LEU A 25 0.54 -5.55 -10.38
C LEU A 25 0.94 -5.04 -11.77
N PRO A 26 0.01 -4.56 -12.63
CA PRO A 26 0.40 -3.95 -13.90
C PRO A 26 1.34 -2.74 -13.74
N ILE A 27 1.10 -1.88 -12.76
CA ILE A 27 1.99 -0.73 -12.49
C ILE A 27 3.38 -1.22 -12.10
N SER A 28 3.46 -2.27 -11.27
CA SER A 28 4.74 -2.84 -10.84
C SER A 28 5.52 -3.43 -12.02
N ILE A 29 4.84 -4.13 -12.92
CA ILE A 29 5.44 -4.69 -14.12
C ILE A 29 5.94 -3.56 -15.04
N LEU A 30 5.15 -2.51 -15.23
CA LEU A 30 5.56 -1.34 -16.02
C LEU A 30 6.79 -0.66 -15.41
N SER A 31 6.83 -0.51 -14.10
CA SER A 31 7.98 0.06 -13.40
C SER A 31 9.24 -0.78 -13.61
N PHE A 32 9.10 -2.10 -13.57
CA PHE A 32 10.20 -3.02 -13.82
C PHE A 32 10.73 -2.91 -15.25
N VAL A 33 9.84 -2.93 -16.24
CA VAL A 33 10.21 -2.80 -17.66
C VAL A 33 10.88 -1.45 -17.91
N PHE A 34 10.32 -0.38 -17.37
CA PHE A 34 10.88 0.95 -17.50
C PHE A 34 12.28 1.04 -16.89
N SER A 35 12.47 0.42 -15.72
CA SER A 35 13.77 0.36 -15.05
C SER A 35 14.81 -0.41 -15.88
N LEU A 36 14.41 -1.50 -16.53
CA LEU A 36 15.32 -2.23 -17.42
C LEU A 36 15.82 -1.38 -18.58
N GLY A 37 14.95 -0.48 -19.08
CA GLY A 37 15.31 0.39 -20.20
C GLY A 37 16.15 1.61 -19.82
N THR A 38 16.04 2.09 -18.59
CA THR A 38 16.66 3.34 -18.15
C THR A 38 17.80 3.20 -17.17
N SER A 39 17.90 2.06 -16.45
CA SER A 39 18.89 1.85 -15.42
C SER A 39 20.00 0.90 -15.91
N GLU A 40 21.24 1.26 -15.63
CA GLU A 40 22.38 0.39 -15.88
C GLU A 40 22.58 -0.61 -14.73
N ASN A 41 21.93 -0.39 -13.60
CA ASN A 41 22.06 -1.23 -12.40
C ASN A 41 21.03 -2.36 -12.42
N MET A 42 21.48 -3.58 -12.71
CA MET A 42 20.60 -4.75 -12.76
C MET A 42 19.98 -5.05 -11.38
N THR A 43 20.71 -4.80 -10.30
CA THR A 43 20.19 -5.00 -8.95
C THR A 43 18.99 -4.09 -8.68
N LEU A 44 19.07 -2.83 -9.09
CA LEU A 44 17.95 -1.90 -8.97
C LEU A 44 16.75 -2.38 -9.78
N SER A 45 16.96 -2.80 -11.02
CA SER A 45 15.88 -3.29 -11.87
C SER A 45 15.18 -4.52 -11.29
N LEU A 46 15.94 -5.45 -10.73
CA LEU A 46 15.36 -6.64 -10.11
C LEU A 46 14.61 -6.33 -8.82
N LEU A 47 15.08 -5.38 -8.04
CA LEU A 47 14.48 -5.03 -6.75
C LEU A 47 13.32 -4.05 -6.88
N ILE A 48 13.22 -3.33 -8.00
CA ILE A 48 12.13 -2.38 -8.20
C ILE A 48 10.78 -3.11 -8.30
N LEU A 49 10.77 -4.32 -8.81
CA LEU A 49 9.54 -5.11 -8.91
C LEU A 49 8.94 -5.41 -7.53
N PRO A 50 9.66 -6.05 -6.58
CA PRO A 50 9.11 -6.27 -5.25
C PRO A 50 8.83 -4.96 -4.49
N LEU A 51 9.67 -3.94 -4.64
CA LEU A 51 9.42 -2.64 -4.01
C LEU A 51 8.12 -2.02 -4.48
N SER A 52 7.88 -2.01 -5.78
CA SER A 52 6.65 -1.49 -6.38
C SER A 52 5.43 -2.29 -5.94
N MET A 53 5.56 -3.61 -5.88
CA MET A 53 4.47 -4.49 -5.43
C MET A 53 4.07 -4.18 -3.98
N ILE A 54 5.04 -4.09 -3.08
CA ILE A 54 4.80 -3.80 -1.67
C ILE A 54 4.19 -2.41 -1.52
N SER A 55 4.77 -1.42 -2.17
CA SER A 55 4.31 -0.02 -2.06
C SER A 55 2.91 0.17 -2.61
N SER A 56 2.59 -0.42 -3.76
CA SER A 56 1.25 -0.34 -4.34
C SER A 56 0.21 -0.99 -3.44
N TYR A 57 0.55 -2.10 -2.80
CA TYR A 57 -0.35 -2.75 -1.86
C TYR A 57 -0.63 -1.86 -0.64
N ILE A 58 0.40 -1.21 -0.10
CA ILE A 58 0.25 -0.25 1.00
C ILE A 58 -0.66 0.92 0.58
N PHE A 59 -0.41 1.51 -0.59
CA PHE A 59 -1.19 2.65 -1.06
C PHE A 59 -2.65 2.29 -1.32
N LEU A 60 -2.92 1.09 -1.83
CA LEU A 60 -4.30 0.63 -2.03
C LEU A 60 -5.04 0.49 -0.70
N HIS A 61 -4.39 0.00 0.35
CA HIS A 61 -4.98 -0.05 1.67
C HIS A 61 -5.31 1.35 2.19
N LEU A 62 -4.37 2.29 2.05
CA LEU A 62 -4.58 3.69 2.46
C LEU A 62 -5.70 4.34 1.64
N PHE A 63 -5.77 4.04 0.35
CA PHE A 63 -6.82 4.55 -0.53
C PHE A 63 -8.21 4.06 -0.09
N VAL A 64 -8.33 2.77 0.23
CA VAL A 64 -9.59 2.20 0.72
C VAL A 64 -9.98 2.81 2.05
N LEU A 65 -9.02 3.02 2.94
CA LEU A 65 -9.27 3.70 4.22
C LEU A 65 -9.78 5.13 4.01
N GLY A 66 -9.16 5.88 3.10
CA GLY A 66 -9.59 7.23 2.77
C GLY A 66 -10.99 7.28 2.20
N ASN A 67 -11.33 6.35 1.32
CA ASN A 67 -12.69 6.26 0.78
C ASN A 67 -13.72 5.93 1.86
N ALA A 68 -13.40 5.04 2.79
CA ALA A 68 -14.29 4.71 3.89
C ALA A 68 -14.54 5.91 4.80
N LEU A 69 -13.49 6.66 5.14
CA LEU A 69 -13.62 7.87 5.94
C LEU A 69 -14.48 8.93 5.23
N SER A 70 -14.43 8.97 3.91
CA SER A 70 -15.20 9.93 3.11
C SER A 70 -16.69 9.64 3.11
N LEU A 71 -17.12 8.42 3.43
CA LEU A 71 -18.53 8.06 3.48
C LEU A 71 -19.31 8.87 4.52
N ASN A 72 -18.67 9.22 5.64
CA ASN A 72 -19.35 9.86 6.76
C ASN A 72 -19.23 11.39 6.75
N LYS A 73 -18.10 11.94 6.30
CA LYS A 73 -17.79 13.37 6.49
C LYS A 73 -17.23 14.04 5.23
N GLY A 74 -17.40 13.44 4.07
CA GLY A 74 -16.96 14.00 2.81
C GLY A 74 -15.52 13.68 2.44
N SER A 75 -15.17 13.97 1.20
CA SER A 75 -13.88 13.60 0.60
C SER A 75 -12.65 14.27 1.24
N VAL A 76 -12.87 15.44 1.87
CA VAL A 76 -11.78 16.21 2.49
C VAL A 76 -11.17 15.45 3.67
N LEU A 77 -12.03 14.83 4.52
CA LEU A 77 -11.55 14.09 5.69
C LEU A 77 -10.67 12.89 5.27
N GLY A 78 -11.11 12.15 4.26
CA GLY A 78 -10.34 11.03 3.73
C GLY A 78 -8.97 11.46 3.28
N ALA A 79 -8.88 12.53 2.50
CA ALA A 79 -7.62 13.07 2.02
C ALA A 79 -6.73 13.58 3.16
N LEU A 80 -7.30 14.26 4.14
CA LEU A 80 -6.56 14.79 5.29
C LEU A 80 -5.91 13.69 6.14
N VAL A 81 -6.53 12.52 6.22
CA VAL A 81 -5.98 11.39 6.99
C VAL A 81 -4.99 10.59 6.15
N THR A 82 -5.30 10.32 4.89
CA THR A 82 -4.47 9.43 4.06
C THR A 82 -3.18 10.07 3.57
N MET A 83 -3.20 11.37 3.27
CA MET A 83 -1.99 12.05 2.80
C MET A 83 -0.83 12.00 3.80
N PRO A 84 -1.02 12.39 5.08
CA PRO A 84 0.07 12.27 6.06
C PRO A 84 0.54 10.84 6.28
N MET A 85 -0.35 9.85 6.16
CA MET A 85 0.01 8.44 6.31
C MET A 85 0.81 7.93 5.11
N ALA A 86 0.54 8.46 3.92
CA ALA A 86 1.25 8.06 2.70
C ALA A 86 2.66 8.66 2.62
N LEU A 87 2.90 9.83 3.20
CA LEU A 87 4.19 10.50 3.14
C LEU A 87 5.36 9.67 3.68
N PRO A 88 5.26 9.04 4.89
CA PRO A 88 6.35 8.19 5.37
C PRO A 88 6.66 7.03 4.42
N VAL A 89 5.65 6.43 3.82
CA VAL A 89 5.82 5.33 2.87
C VAL A 89 6.56 5.80 1.62
N LEU A 90 6.18 6.97 1.09
CA LEU A 90 6.86 7.57 -0.06
C LEU A 90 8.33 7.89 0.26
N ILE A 91 8.61 8.41 1.45
CA ILE A 91 9.97 8.73 1.87
C ILE A 91 10.82 7.46 1.96
N VAL A 92 10.29 6.40 2.58
CA VAL A 92 11.00 5.12 2.71
C VAL A 92 11.23 4.50 1.35
N LEU A 93 10.23 4.55 0.45
CA LEU A 93 10.37 4.04 -0.91
C LEU A 93 11.48 4.78 -1.67
N GLY A 94 11.47 6.11 -1.62
CA GLY A 94 12.50 6.94 -2.25
C GLY A 94 13.90 6.63 -1.72
N LYS A 95 14.03 6.50 -0.40
CA LYS A 95 15.32 6.14 0.22
C LYS A 95 15.76 4.74 -0.15
N SER A 96 14.83 3.80 -0.29
CA SER A 96 15.14 2.43 -0.73
C SER A 96 15.73 2.44 -2.14
N VAL A 97 15.10 3.16 -3.06
CA VAL A 97 15.59 3.27 -4.44
C VAL A 97 16.98 3.91 -4.46
N THR A 98 17.18 5.01 -3.74
CA THR A 98 18.48 5.67 -3.67
C THR A 98 19.55 4.76 -3.08
N ALA A 99 19.24 4.03 -2.00
CA ALA A 99 20.19 3.12 -1.36
C ALA A 99 20.61 1.98 -2.29
N ILE A 100 19.67 1.45 -3.09
CA ILE A 100 19.98 0.41 -4.07
C ILE A 100 20.89 0.97 -5.18
N GLN A 101 20.62 2.17 -5.66
CA GLN A 101 21.44 2.81 -6.70
C GLN A 101 22.88 3.04 -6.25
N VAL A 102 23.08 3.38 -4.98
CA VAL A 102 24.40 3.66 -4.41
C VAL A 102 25.05 2.41 -3.79
N GLU A 103 24.34 1.29 -3.83
CA GLU A 103 24.79 0.00 -3.28
C GLU A 103 25.10 0.06 -1.77
N ILE A 104 24.37 0.93 -1.04
CA ILE A 104 24.42 0.99 0.41
C ILE A 104 23.43 -0.06 0.97
N ASN A 105 23.47 -0.30 2.27
CA ASN A 105 22.61 -1.29 2.94
C ASN A 105 21.12 -0.94 2.76
N TYR A 106 20.51 -1.47 1.71
CA TYR A 106 19.10 -1.22 1.34
C TYR A 106 18.12 -2.20 1.97
N MET A 107 18.62 -3.33 2.48
CA MET A 107 17.74 -4.37 3.04
C MET A 107 16.94 -3.88 4.24
N GLY A 108 17.51 -2.97 5.03
CA GLY A 108 16.81 -2.35 6.15
C GLY A 108 15.56 -1.60 5.73
N PHE A 109 15.63 -0.87 4.62
CA PHE A 109 14.48 -0.14 4.08
C PHE A 109 13.40 -1.09 3.55
N ILE A 110 13.80 -2.19 2.92
CA ILE A 110 12.87 -3.22 2.44
C ILE A 110 12.15 -3.87 3.62
N TYR A 111 12.87 -4.20 4.68
CA TYR A 111 12.27 -4.75 5.90
C TYR A 111 11.32 -3.75 6.56
N LEU A 112 11.66 -2.46 6.54
CA LEU A 112 10.79 -1.41 7.06
C LEU A 112 9.47 -1.34 6.27
N LEU A 113 9.53 -1.40 4.94
CA LEU A 113 8.33 -1.43 4.09
C LEU A 113 7.48 -2.67 4.37
N LEU A 114 8.11 -3.84 4.51
CA LEU A 114 7.40 -5.07 4.84
C LEU A 114 6.72 -4.99 6.21
N GLY A 115 7.38 -4.37 7.18
CA GLY A 115 6.80 -4.13 8.50
C GLY A 115 5.59 -3.21 8.43
N CYS A 116 5.69 -2.11 7.69
CA CYS A 116 4.57 -1.21 7.45
C CYS A 116 3.41 -1.92 6.77
N LEU A 117 3.70 -2.73 5.76
CA LEU A 117 2.69 -3.52 5.06
C LEU A 117 1.98 -4.49 6.01
N SER A 118 2.73 -5.19 6.87
CA SER A 118 2.16 -6.13 7.83
C SER A 118 1.16 -5.44 8.77
N ILE A 119 1.55 -4.29 9.30
CA ILE A 119 0.70 -3.50 10.20
C ILE A 119 -0.57 -3.05 9.45
N ILE A 120 -0.42 -2.53 8.25
CA ILE A 120 -1.53 -2.00 7.46
C ILE A 120 -2.51 -3.11 7.06
N ILE A 121 -2.02 -4.27 6.65
CA ILE A 121 -2.86 -5.42 6.29
C ILE A 121 -3.75 -5.85 7.46
N VAL A 122 -3.24 -5.78 8.69
CA VAL A 122 -4.02 -6.16 9.86
C VAL A 122 -5.00 -5.07 10.27
N ILE A 123 -4.55 -3.81 10.28
CA ILE A 123 -5.31 -2.70 10.86
C ILE A 123 -6.37 -2.16 9.90
N VAL A 124 -6.05 -1.95 8.62
CA VAL A 124 -6.95 -1.27 7.68
C VAL A 124 -8.28 -2.01 7.49
N PRO A 125 -8.33 -3.34 7.25
CA PRO A 125 -9.63 -4.02 7.13
C PRO A 125 -10.50 -3.89 8.37
N GLN A 126 -9.90 -3.91 9.57
CA GLN A 126 -10.63 -3.77 10.82
C GLN A 126 -11.22 -2.36 10.95
N VAL A 127 -10.43 -1.34 10.68
CA VAL A 127 -10.87 0.06 10.76
C VAL A 127 -11.96 0.34 9.71
N VAL A 128 -11.77 -0.12 8.48
CA VAL A 128 -12.75 0.06 7.41
C VAL A 128 -14.07 -0.63 7.75
N THR A 129 -14.02 -1.84 8.28
CA THR A 129 -15.20 -2.58 8.71
C THR A 129 -15.97 -1.79 9.80
N TYR A 130 -15.25 -1.25 10.77
CA TYR A 130 -15.83 -0.44 11.83
C TYR A 130 -16.49 0.82 11.27
N ILE A 131 -15.83 1.51 10.35
CA ILE A 131 -16.36 2.74 9.73
C ILE A 131 -17.65 2.45 8.96
N ILE A 132 -17.64 1.38 8.14
CA ILE A 132 -18.81 0.99 7.36
C ILE A 132 -19.97 0.62 8.29
N LYS A 133 -19.70 -0.13 9.33
CA LYS A 133 -20.73 -0.50 10.31
C LYS A 133 -21.34 0.75 10.96
N ALA A 134 -20.51 1.69 11.37
CA ALA A 134 -20.99 2.94 11.97
C ALA A 134 -21.81 3.76 10.97
N HIS A 135 -21.45 3.75 9.70
CA HIS A 135 -22.19 4.47 8.66
C HIS A 135 -23.57 3.86 8.40
N LEU A 136 -23.68 2.53 8.43
CA LEU A 136 -24.94 1.82 8.18
C LEU A 136 -25.88 1.85 9.39
N GLU A 137 -25.36 2.02 10.58
CA GLU A 137 -26.15 2.16 11.80
C GLU A 137 -26.49 3.64 12.06
#